data_5ab8a31a01f20ed6b9a6d1bd72d5adc7
#
_entry.id   5ab8a31a01f20ed6b9a6d1bd72d5adc7
#
_cell.length_a   1.000
_cell.length_b   1.000
_cell.length_c   1.000
_cell.angle_alpha   90.00
_cell.angle_beta   90.00
_cell.angle_gamma   90.00
#
_symmetry.space_group_name_H-M   'P 1'
#
loop_
_entity.id
_entity.type
_entity.pdbx_description
1 polymer ?
#
loop_
_entity_poly.entity_id
_entity_poly.type
_entity_poly.pdbx_seq_one_letter_code
_entity_poly.pdbx_strand_id
1 'polypeptide(L)'
;MGVRSILTIGAMALGSLPALAGDNLKDLTASEAAAQIASGALSPQAYVDALLNRIGDDRGNAFITLDADGAKSAALKEPSEKGPLFGVPIVVKDNIAVQGLPNTAGTPALANWRPAKDAPVVERLRKAGAIILGKTNLHELAFGITSNNAVHGAVANAYALDRFAGGSSGGTGAAIGARFAPVGLGTDTGGSVRIPAALNGVYGFRPSVGRYPQAGIVPISHTRDTAGPLARSMKDIILIDGVITNGTTTLGALNLSGVRVGIPSAFNGHVDGETDRLVKAALEKLEAAGVTLVTLDLADIQDLNGQIGFPIALFEAKQDISKFLEKNETGLTIDQLAAEITSPDVKFVFDNMILGDQAVPEVAYRSVMNDLRPKLQARYAEVFADHRLDALAFPTTPLPAQPISGSDLEVELLGAKVPTFQTFIRNTDPGSNAGLPGLSIPVGLTSDGLPVGLELDGPAFSDRHLLALGLAVEALLPPTPAP
;
A
#
# COMPACT_ATOMS: atom_id res chain seq x y z
N MET A 1 -34.47 63.82 -37.74
CA MET A 1 -35.02 62.87 -36.79
C MET A 1 -34.01 61.75 -36.65
N GLY A 2 -33.19 61.79 -35.63
CA GLY A 2 -32.13 60.78 -35.40
C GLY A 2 -32.54 59.89 -34.24
N VAL A 3 -32.56 58.57 -34.46
CA VAL A 3 -32.82 57.57 -33.48
C VAL A 3 -31.46 57.14 -32.87
N ARG A 4 -31.26 57.40 -31.57
CA ARG A 4 -30.09 56.89 -30.81
C ARG A 4 -30.47 55.53 -30.29
N SER A 5 -29.75 54.48 -30.75
CA SER A 5 -29.76 53.14 -30.15
C SER A 5 -28.89 53.13 -28.90
N ILE A 6 -29.47 52.76 -27.75
CA ILE A 6 -28.78 52.53 -26.50
C ILE A 6 -28.41 51.03 -26.45
N LEU A 7 -27.11 50.72 -26.47
CA LEU A 7 -26.59 49.40 -26.20
C LEU A 7 -26.57 49.19 -24.68
N THR A 8 -27.41 48.29 -24.18
CA THR A 8 -27.38 47.81 -22.79
C THR A 8 -26.37 46.66 -22.71
N ILE A 9 -25.24 46.88 -22.05
CA ILE A 9 -24.27 45.81 -21.71
C ILE A 9 -24.81 45.09 -20.49
N GLY A 10 -25.30 43.87 -20.70
CA GLY A 10 -25.68 42.98 -19.60
C GLY A 10 -24.42 42.43 -18.90
N ALA A 11 -24.21 42.82 -17.65
CA ALA A 11 -23.21 42.21 -16.79
C ALA A 11 -23.67 40.78 -16.47
N MET A 12 -22.97 39.76 -17.00
CA MET A 12 -23.09 38.40 -16.53
C MET A 12 -22.54 38.33 -15.08
N ALA A 13 -23.43 38.09 -14.14
CA ALA A 13 -23.06 37.74 -12.76
C ALA A 13 -22.34 36.39 -12.79
N LEU A 14 -21.05 36.39 -12.51
CA LEU A 14 -20.32 35.19 -12.13
C LEU A 14 -20.96 34.65 -10.82
N GLY A 15 -21.78 33.61 -10.96
CA GLY A 15 -22.32 32.90 -9.85
C GLY A 15 -21.15 32.27 -9.07
N SER A 16 -20.91 32.73 -7.84
CA SER A 16 -20.04 32.07 -6.90
C SER A 16 -20.60 30.63 -6.64
N LEU A 17 -19.85 29.63 -7.08
CA LEU A 17 -20.09 28.26 -6.64
C LEU A 17 -20.06 28.23 -5.10
N PRO A 18 -20.99 27.53 -4.44
CA PRO A 18 -20.99 27.40 -2.98
C PRO A 18 -19.66 26.73 -2.58
N ALA A 19 -18.92 27.36 -1.65
CA ALA A 19 -17.79 26.73 -0.98
C ALA A 19 -18.32 25.42 -0.34
N LEU A 20 -17.71 24.28 -0.69
CA LEU A 20 -18.02 23.01 -0.04
C LEU A 20 -17.80 23.20 1.47
N ALA A 21 -18.78 22.82 2.29
CA ALA A 21 -18.65 22.84 3.73
C ALA A 21 -17.43 21.97 4.11
N GLY A 22 -16.62 22.42 5.08
CA GLY A 22 -15.33 21.80 5.44
C GLY A 22 -15.39 20.31 5.76
N ASP A 23 -16.56 19.77 6.11
CA ASP A 23 -16.77 18.35 6.40
C ASP A 23 -16.66 17.42 5.18
N ASN A 24 -16.83 17.91 3.95
CA ASN A 24 -16.76 17.09 2.74
C ASN A 24 -15.33 17.03 2.14
N LEU A 25 -14.42 17.89 2.55
CA LEU A 25 -13.07 17.94 1.97
C LEU A 25 -12.24 16.68 2.27
N LYS A 26 -12.42 16.08 3.45
CA LYS A 26 -11.75 14.82 3.83
C LYS A 26 -12.14 13.64 2.95
N ASP A 27 -13.30 13.71 2.29
CA ASP A 27 -13.84 12.64 1.47
C ASP A 27 -13.32 12.68 0.03
N LEU A 28 -12.70 13.80 -0.38
CA LEU A 28 -12.13 13.91 -1.72
C LEU A 28 -11.05 12.87 -1.96
N THR A 29 -11.09 12.25 -3.13
CA THR A 29 -9.98 11.48 -3.68
C THR A 29 -8.86 12.41 -4.12
N ALA A 30 -7.64 11.90 -4.34
CA ALA A 30 -6.53 12.72 -4.82
C ALA A 30 -6.83 13.34 -6.18
N SER A 31 -7.46 12.57 -7.07
CA SER A 31 -7.86 13.02 -8.40
C SER A 31 -8.93 14.11 -8.35
N GLU A 32 -9.92 14.01 -7.46
CA GLU A 32 -10.96 15.04 -7.27
C GLU A 32 -10.37 16.31 -6.67
N ALA A 33 -9.52 16.18 -5.64
CA ALA A 33 -8.84 17.30 -5.02
C ALA A 33 -7.94 18.03 -6.05
N ALA A 34 -7.15 17.30 -6.84
CA ALA A 34 -6.32 17.87 -7.90
C ALA A 34 -7.16 18.64 -8.93
N ALA A 35 -8.30 18.10 -9.36
CA ALA A 35 -9.20 18.75 -10.30
C ALA A 35 -9.82 20.04 -9.72
N GLN A 36 -10.26 20.03 -8.46
CA GLN A 36 -10.81 21.20 -7.78
C GLN A 36 -9.75 22.29 -7.55
N ILE A 37 -8.53 21.90 -7.19
CA ILE A 37 -7.40 22.81 -7.02
C ILE A 37 -7.02 23.44 -8.39
N ALA A 38 -6.96 22.64 -9.45
CA ALA A 38 -6.64 23.12 -10.78
C ALA A 38 -7.67 24.12 -11.33
N SER A 39 -8.97 23.94 -11.01
CA SER A 39 -10.03 24.86 -11.36
C SER A 39 -10.14 26.10 -10.46
N GLY A 40 -9.41 26.13 -9.34
CA GLY A 40 -9.51 27.20 -8.33
C GLY A 40 -10.73 27.08 -7.39
N ALA A 41 -11.50 25.98 -7.47
CA ALA A 41 -12.63 25.71 -6.57
C ALA A 41 -12.17 25.34 -5.15
N LEU A 42 -10.95 24.84 -5.00
CA LEU A 42 -10.33 24.47 -3.73
C LEU A 42 -8.92 25.06 -3.67
N SER A 43 -8.55 25.70 -2.55
CA SER A 43 -7.16 26.08 -2.34
C SER A 43 -6.37 24.95 -1.68
N PRO A 44 -5.08 24.77 -2.01
CA PRO A 44 -4.22 23.80 -1.32
C PRO A 44 -4.21 24.02 0.19
N GLN A 45 -4.19 25.27 0.64
CA GLN A 45 -4.20 25.62 2.08
C GLN A 45 -5.48 25.13 2.77
N ALA A 46 -6.66 25.40 2.20
CA ALA A 46 -7.92 24.96 2.80
C ALA A 46 -7.99 23.43 2.89
N TYR A 47 -7.45 22.71 1.88
CA TYR A 47 -7.41 21.26 1.90
C TYR A 47 -6.44 20.70 2.94
N VAL A 48 -5.22 21.23 3.02
CA VAL A 48 -4.24 20.87 4.07
C VAL A 48 -4.80 21.12 5.46
N ASP A 49 -5.40 22.30 5.71
CA ASP A 49 -5.98 22.64 7.01
C ASP A 49 -7.12 21.70 7.40
N ALA A 50 -7.99 21.33 6.46
CA ALA A 50 -9.09 20.39 6.70
C ALA A 50 -8.57 18.99 7.08
N LEU A 51 -7.54 18.50 6.40
CA LEU A 51 -6.94 17.19 6.72
C LEU A 51 -6.16 17.22 8.04
N LEU A 52 -5.38 18.28 8.32
CA LEU A 52 -4.69 18.43 9.59
C LEU A 52 -5.67 18.50 10.77
N ASN A 53 -6.80 19.19 10.61
CA ASN A 53 -7.86 19.19 11.62
C ASN A 53 -8.44 17.80 11.84
N ARG A 54 -8.62 17.00 10.76
CA ARG A 54 -9.09 15.61 10.86
C ARG A 54 -8.06 14.71 11.55
N ILE A 55 -6.75 14.89 11.28
CA ILE A 55 -5.65 14.14 11.90
C ILE A 55 -5.56 14.44 13.41
N GLY A 56 -5.95 15.64 13.85
CA GLY A 56 -5.99 15.98 15.30
C GLY A 56 -6.77 14.98 16.16
N ASP A 57 -7.65 14.18 15.57
CA ASP A 57 -8.41 13.11 16.22
C ASP A 57 -7.79 11.71 16.00
N ASP A 58 -6.50 11.60 15.58
CA ASP A 58 -5.84 10.31 15.37
C ASP A 58 -5.69 9.52 16.68
N ARG A 59 -6.70 8.70 16.95
CA ARG A 59 -6.69 7.72 18.05
C ARG A 59 -6.11 6.37 17.63
N GLY A 60 -5.87 6.21 16.33
CA GLY A 60 -5.37 4.97 15.71
C GLY A 60 -3.86 4.89 15.64
N ASN A 61 -3.14 5.94 16.04
CA ASN A 61 -1.68 6.00 16.04
C ASN A 61 -1.06 5.77 14.64
N ALA A 62 -1.69 6.37 13.63
CA ALA A 62 -1.28 6.20 12.22
C ALA A 62 0.03 6.92 11.88
N PHE A 63 0.47 7.91 12.68
CA PHE A 63 1.65 8.74 12.40
C PHE A 63 2.77 8.52 13.41
N ILE A 64 4.03 8.52 12.96
CA ILE A 64 5.23 8.72 13.79
C ILE A 64 5.59 10.22 13.81
N THR A 65 5.51 10.86 12.65
CA THR A 65 5.83 12.30 12.52
C THR A 65 4.77 12.98 11.66
N LEU A 66 4.13 14.01 12.22
CA LEU A 66 3.25 14.91 11.48
C LEU A 66 4.00 16.22 11.18
N ASP A 67 4.11 16.60 9.90
CA ASP A 67 4.78 17.83 9.45
C ASP A 67 3.76 18.93 9.14
N ALA A 68 2.97 19.33 10.12
CA ALA A 68 1.91 20.30 9.94
C ALA A 68 2.41 21.65 9.41
N ASP A 69 3.51 22.16 9.94
CA ASP A 69 4.07 23.47 9.55
C ASP A 69 4.69 23.41 8.15
N GLY A 70 5.41 22.33 7.83
CA GLY A 70 5.94 22.11 6.49
C GLY A 70 4.84 21.95 5.43
N ALA A 71 3.78 21.22 5.75
CA ALA A 71 2.63 21.06 4.86
C ALA A 71 1.90 22.39 4.61
N LYS A 72 1.62 23.19 5.66
CA LYS A 72 1.03 24.51 5.51
C LYS A 72 1.91 25.46 4.69
N SER A 73 3.22 25.43 4.96
CA SER A 73 4.19 26.25 4.20
C SER A 73 4.24 25.82 2.72
N ALA A 74 4.18 24.52 2.44
CA ALA A 74 4.14 23.99 1.06
C ALA A 74 2.84 24.38 0.33
N ALA A 75 1.72 24.40 1.03
CA ALA A 75 0.40 24.77 0.48
C ALA A 75 0.29 26.24 0.03
N LEU A 76 1.18 27.12 0.53
CA LEU A 76 1.25 28.51 0.14
C LEU A 76 2.13 28.78 -1.09
N LYS A 77 2.86 27.76 -1.57
CA LYS A 77 3.77 27.93 -2.71
C LYS A 77 3.00 27.90 -4.04
N GLU A 78 3.26 28.91 -4.88
CA GLU A 78 2.76 28.97 -6.25
C GLU A 78 3.92 28.64 -7.21
N PRO A 79 4.05 27.39 -7.69
CA PRO A 79 5.09 27.05 -8.65
C PRO A 79 4.77 27.61 -10.04
N SER A 80 5.80 27.81 -10.86
CA SER A 80 5.66 28.25 -12.25
C SER A 80 4.87 27.26 -13.12
N GLU A 81 4.97 25.97 -12.80
CA GLU A 81 4.22 24.90 -13.47
C GLU A 81 3.51 24.04 -12.42
N LYS A 82 2.22 23.80 -12.63
CA LYS A 82 1.39 22.97 -11.75
C LYS A 82 1.35 21.56 -12.30
N GLY A 83 2.01 20.63 -11.61
CA GLY A 83 1.98 19.21 -11.94
C GLY A 83 0.63 18.55 -11.56
N PRO A 84 0.43 17.28 -11.93
CA PRO A 84 -0.84 16.56 -11.74
C PRO A 84 -1.23 16.30 -10.27
N LEU A 85 -0.31 16.51 -9.32
CA LEU A 85 -0.55 16.42 -7.88
C LEU A 85 -0.43 17.78 -7.17
N PHE A 86 -0.46 18.89 -7.92
CA PHE A 86 -0.30 20.22 -7.31
C PHE A 86 -1.32 20.45 -6.19
N GLY A 87 -0.79 20.70 -4.99
CA GLY A 87 -1.59 20.97 -3.80
C GLY A 87 -2.26 19.74 -3.15
N VAL A 88 -2.01 18.53 -3.65
CA VAL A 88 -2.59 17.31 -3.09
C VAL A 88 -1.73 16.80 -1.91
N PRO A 89 -2.30 16.71 -0.69
CA PRO A 89 -1.60 16.16 0.46
C PRO A 89 -1.44 14.65 0.37
N ILE A 90 -0.25 14.14 0.75
CA ILE A 90 0.05 12.70 0.80
C ILE A 90 0.75 12.34 2.09
N VAL A 91 0.69 11.07 2.48
CA VAL A 91 1.45 10.50 3.60
C VAL A 91 2.46 9.48 3.11
N VAL A 92 3.57 9.32 3.84
CA VAL A 92 4.69 8.45 3.44
C VAL A 92 5.10 7.56 4.60
N LYS A 93 5.18 6.24 4.38
CA LYS A 93 5.64 5.28 5.39
C LYS A 93 7.03 5.64 5.90
N ASP A 94 7.26 5.46 7.20
CA ASP A 94 8.46 5.97 7.85
C ASP A 94 9.76 5.18 7.57
N ASN A 95 9.73 4.22 6.68
CA ASN A 95 10.93 3.62 6.11
C ASN A 95 11.32 4.19 4.73
N ILE A 96 10.58 5.18 4.20
CA ILE A 96 10.86 5.84 2.92
C ILE A 96 11.41 7.24 3.20
N ALA A 97 12.56 7.57 2.66
CA ALA A 97 13.25 8.82 2.90
C ALA A 97 12.47 10.03 2.38
N VAL A 98 12.21 10.97 3.29
CA VAL A 98 11.67 12.30 3.02
C VAL A 98 12.66 13.32 3.56
N GLN A 99 13.22 14.15 2.68
CA GLN A 99 14.23 15.15 3.06
C GLN A 99 13.72 16.05 4.19
N GLY A 100 14.54 16.19 5.24
CA GLY A 100 14.26 17.06 6.38
C GLY A 100 13.41 16.44 7.49
N LEU A 101 12.70 15.34 7.24
CA LEU A 101 11.94 14.61 8.25
C LEU A 101 12.74 13.42 8.79
N PRO A 102 12.49 12.98 10.05
CA PRO A 102 13.03 11.73 10.55
C PRO A 102 12.63 10.56 9.63
N ASN A 103 13.49 9.57 9.52
CA ASN A 103 13.20 8.32 8.82
C ASN A 103 13.62 7.15 9.71
N THR A 104 12.77 6.87 10.69
CA THR A 104 13.12 5.98 11.80
C THR A 104 12.96 4.50 11.46
N ALA A 105 12.24 4.17 10.40
CA ALA A 105 11.79 2.79 10.11
C ALA A 105 11.10 2.15 11.34
N GLY A 106 10.53 2.96 12.23
CA GLY A 106 9.87 2.52 13.47
C GLY A 106 10.80 1.98 14.54
N THR A 107 12.13 2.17 14.44
CA THR A 107 13.13 1.68 15.41
C THR A 107 13.86 2.81 16.12
N PRO A 108 14.23 2.66 17.41
CA PRO A 108 15.00 3.65 18.16
C PRO A 108 16.35 3.96 17.52
N ALA A 109 17.02 2.97 16.96
CA ALA A 109 18.35 3.11 16.35
C ALA A 109 18.41 4.22 15.29
N LEU A 110 17.32 4.45 14.54
CA LEU A 110 17.23 5.48 13.51
C LEU A 110 16.41 6.71 13.92
N ALA A 111 16.01 6.85 15.18
CA ALA A 111 15.12 7.92 15.65
C ALA A 111 15.60 9.35 15.29
N ASN A 112 16.90 9.56 15.26
CA ASN A 112 17.52 10.86 14.98
C ASN A 112 18.04 10.98 13.54
N TRP A 113 17.98 9.92 12.75
CA TRP A 113 18.47 9.95 11.38
C TRP A 113 17.51 10.71 10.46
N ARG A 114 18.07 11.67 9.71
CA ARG A 114 17.35 12.46 8.71
C ARG A 114 18.04 12.36 7.38
N PRO A 115 17.35 11.87 6.35
CA PRO A 115 17.92 11.74 5.01
C PRO A 115 18.24 13.11 4.42
N ALA A 116 19.40 13.20 3.74
CA ALA A 116 19.84 14.43 3.07
C ALA A 116 19.02 14.76 1.81
N LYS A 117 18.26 13.79 1.28
CA LYS A 117 17.42 13.93 0.09
C LYS A 117 16.21 13.00 0.15
N ASP A 118 15.19 13.32 -0.63
CA ASP A 118 14.04 12.43 -0.85
C ASP A 118 14.47 11.11 -1.50
N ALA A 119 13.75 10.02 -1.18
CA ALA A 119 13.76 8.84 -2.04
C ALA A 119 13.24 9.22 -3.44
N PRO A 120 13.75 8.63 -4.54
CA PRO A 120 13.33 9.00 -5.89
C PRO A 120 11.82 8.90 -6.13
N VAL A 121 11.12 7.97 -5.45
CA VAL A 121 9.64 7.89 -5.49
C VAL A 121 8.99 9.13 -4.87
N VAL A 122 9.51 9.63 -3.76
CA VAL A 122 9.02 10.86 -3.10
C VAL A 122 9.39 12.10 -3.90
N GLU A 123 10.62 12.17 -4.42
CA GLU A 123 11.08 13.27 -5.27
C GLU A 123 10.15 13.49 -6.47
N ARG A 124 9.74 12.40 -7.15
CA ARG A 124 8.82 12.47 -8.29
C ARG A 124 7.44 12.98 -7.88
N LEU A 125 6.91 12.54 -6.73
CA LEU A 125 5.63 13.01 -6.20
C LEU A 125 5.70 14.50 -5.82
N ARG A 126 6.78 14.96 -5.16
CA ARG A 126 6.99 16.39 -4.88
C ARG A 126 7.12 17.24 -6.16
N LYS A 127 7.86 16.75 -7.17
CA LYS A 127 7.96 17.43 -8.47
C LYS A 127 6.61 17.54 -9.17
N ALA A 128 5.72 16.57 -8.97
CA ALA A 128 4.36 16.62 -9.46
C ALA A 128 3.45 17.56 -8.64
N GLY A 129 3.97 18.17 -7.55
CA GLY A 129 3.27 19.14 -6.73
C GLY A 129 2.61 18.58 -5.47
N ALA A 130 2.86 17.31 -5.09
CA ALA A 130 2.34 16.73 -3.87
C ALA A 130 2.91 17.40 -2.60
N ILE A 131 2.08 17.52 -1.57
CA ILE A 131 2.41 18.05 -0.26
C ILE A 131 2.55 16.89 0.73
N ILE A 132 3.72 16.75 1.38
CA ILE A 132 3.91 15.71 2.39
C ILE A 132 3.29 16.17 3.70
N LEU A 133 2.31 15.41 4.25
CA LEU A 133 1.70 15.67 5.54
C LEU A 133 2.55 15.11 6.71
N GLY A 134 3.26 14.02 6.47
CA GLY A 134 4.03 13.37 7.53
C GLY A 134 4.45 11.94 7.17
N LYS A 135 5.04 11.30 8.19
CA LYS A 135 5.56 9.93 8.15
C LYS A 135 4.65 9.01 8.95
N THR A 136 4.15 7.97 8.29
CA THR A 136 3.20 7.03 8.91
C THR A 136 3.90 5.91 9.66
N ASN A 137 3.27 5.46 10.74
CA ASN A 137 3.72 4.37 11.59
C ASN A 137 3.71 3.04 10.82
N LEU A 138 4.52 2.09 11.31
CA LEU A 138 4.75 0.81 10.64
C LEU A 138 5.15 -0.26 11.65
N HIS A 139 5.12 -1.52 11.25
CA HIS A 139 5.82 -2.57 11.99
C HIS A 139 7.33 -2.28 11.99
N GLU A 140 8.00 -2.41 13.12
CA GLU A 140 9.43 -2.05 13.28
C GLU A 140 10.27 -2.67 12.17
N LEU A 141 11.11 -1.85 11.50
CA LEU A 141 11.95 -2.21 10.35
C LEU A 141 11.20 -2.88 9.17
N ALA A 142 9.88 -2.77 9.15
CA ALA A 142 8.97 -3.44 8.22
C ALA A 142 8.93 -4.99 8.34
N PHE A 143 9.46 -5.58 9.42
CA PHE A 143 9.55 -7.02 9.67
C PHE A 143 8.33 -7.60 10.36
N GLY A 144 7.12 -7.33 9.88
CA GLY A 144 5.89 -7.92 10.42
C GLY A 144 4.64 -7.49 9.66
N ILE A 145 3.49 -8.02 10.08
CA ILE A 145 2.21 -7.85 9.37
C ILE A 145 1.08 -7.25 10.23
N THR A 146 1.34 -6.90 11.50
CA THR A 146 0.34 -6.32 12.40
C THR A 146 0.47 -4.82 12.58
N SER A 147 1.68 -4.27 12.43
CA SER A 147 2.08 -2.90 12.84
C SER A 147 1.93 -2.66 14.35
N ASN A 148 2.11 -3.71 15.16
CA ASN A 148 2.27 -3.61 16.60
C ASN A 148 3.71 -3.20 16.90
N ASN A 149 3.97 -1.89 16.89
CA ASN A 149 5.31 -1.33 17.12
C ASN A 149 5.52 -1.06 18.62
N ALA A 150 6.56 -1.64 19.21
CA ALA A 150 6.81 -1.50 20.65
C ALA A 150 7.32 -0.10 21.02
N VAL A 151 7.89 0.66 20.08
CA VAL A 151 8.40 2.03 20.31
C VAL A 151 7.31 3.08 20.18
N HIS A 152 6.60 3.02 19.04
CA HIS A 152 5.64 4.04 18.66
C HIS A 152 4.20 3.62 18.98
N GLY A 153 3.99 2.44 19.56
CA GLY A 153 2.67 1.86 19.81
C GLY A 153 2.05 1.17 18.61
N ALA A 154 1.07 0.31 18.87
CA ALA A 154 0.33 -0.40 17.84
C ALA A 154 -0.48 0.56 16.96
N VAL A 155 -0.57 0.26 15.68
CA VAL A 155 -1.47 0.97 14.77
C VAL A 155 -2.83 0.28 14.78
N ALA A 156 -3.86 1.04 15.17
CA ALA A 156 -5.22 0.56 15.15
C ALA A 156 -5.83 0.62 13.75
N ASN A 157 -6.75 -0.30 13.50
CA ASN A 157 -7.55 -0.36 12.28
C ASN A 157 -8.47 0.86 12.17
N ALA A 158 -8.64 1.39 10.95
CA ALA A 158 -9.48 2.57 10.71
C ALA A 158 -10.96 2.33 11.10
N TYR A 159 -11.46 1.10 11.02
CA TYR A 159 -12.86 0.72 11.29
C TYR A 159 -13.08 0.21 12.73
N ALA A 160 -12.02 -0.24 13.41
CA ALA A 160 -12.13 -0.77 14.77
C ALA A 160 -10.82 -0.54 15.55
N LEU A 161 -10.86 0.36 16.52
CA LEU A 161 -9.67 0.81 17.24
C LEU A 161 -9.04 -0.25 18.16
N ASP A 162 -9.72 -1.36 18.42
CA ASP A 162 -9.22 -2.51 19.17
C ASP A 162 -8.57 -3.58 18.27
N ARG A 163 -8.59 -3.37 16.96
CA ARG A 163 -8.03 -4.28 15.95
C ARG A 163 -6.78 -3.69 15.33
N PHE A 164 -5.83 -4.56 14.93
CA PHE A 164 -4.62 -4.10 14.24
C PHE A 164 -4.91 -3.66 12.80
N ALA A 165 -4.16 -2.70 12.31
CA ALA A 165 -4.30 -2.15 10.96
C ALA A 165 -3.74 -3.05 9.85
N GLY A 166 -3.11 -4.18 10.21
CA GLY A 166 -2.26 -4.89 9.25
C GLY A 166 -0.91 -4.22 9.08
N GLY A 167 -0.04 -4.84 8.31
CA GLY A 167 1.34 -4.35 8.16
C GLY A 167 2.10 -4.97 6.99
N SER A 168 3.31 -4.45 6.86
CA SER A 168 4.01 -3.49 7.72
C SER A 168 3.65 -2.01 7.49
N SER A 169 2.86 -1.66 6.45
CA SER A 169 2.44 -0.26 6.18
C SER A 169 1.11 0.09 6.87
N GLY A 170 0.93 -0.36 8.14
CA GLY A 170 -0.34 -0.21 8.86
C GLY A 170 -0.76 1.23 9.04
N GLY A 171 0.16 2.12 9.44
CA GLY A 171 -0.12 3.54 9.57
C GLY A 171 -0.56 4.19 8.27
N THR A 172 0.02 3.76 7.12
CA THR A 172 -0.43 4.26 5.81
C THR A 172 -1.84 3.76 5.50
N GLY A 173 -2.11 2.45 5.68
CA GLY A 173 -3.45 1.88 5.47
C GLY A 173 -4.51 2.53 6.35
N ALA A 174 -4.24 2.66 7.65
CA ALA A 174 -5.12 3.31 8.61
C ALA A 174 -5.36 4.79 8.29
N ALA A 175 -4.32 5.54 7.93
CA ALA A 175 -4.44 6.96 7.57
C ALA A 175 -5.36 7.17 6.35
N ILE A 176 -5.23 6.33 5.32
CA ILE A 176 -6.08 6.43 4.11
C ILE A 176 -7.51 5.97 4.41
N GLY A 177 -7.69 4.87 5.16
CA GLY A 177 -9.00 4.39 5.61
C GLY A 177 -9.73 5.44 6.47
N ALA A 178 -9.04 6.02 7.46
CA ALA A 178 -9.57 7.06 8.34
C ALA A 178 -9.74 8.44 7.66
N ARG A 179 -9.37 8.56 6.37
CA ARG A 179 -9.47 9.81 5.59
C ARG A 179 -8.60 10.94 6.11
N PHE A 180 -7.43 10.61 6.65
CA PHE A 180 -6.41 11.59 7.05
C PHE A 180 -5.60 12.12 5.86
N ALA A 181 -5.58 11.37 4.77
CA ALA A 181 -5.03 11.78 3.49
C ALA A 181 -5.76 11.04 2.35
N PRO A 182 -5.79 11.58 1.12
CA PRO A 182 -6.41 10.91 -0.02
C PRO A 182 -5.57 9.73 -0.51
N VAL A 183 -4.25 9.80 -0.40
CA VAL A 183 -3.30 8.80 -0.89
C VAL A 183 -2.06 8.74 -0.01
N GLY A 184 -1.44 7.57 0.08
CA GLY A 184 -0.18 7.35 0.79
C GLY A 184 0.75 6.40 0.06
N LEU A 185 2.03 6.42 0.44
CA LEU A 185 3.05 5.54 -0.08
C LEU A 185 3.51 4.59 1.03
N GLY A 186 3.38 3.29 0.80
CA GLY A 186 3.89 2.20 1.64
C GLY A 186 5.04 1.45 0.97
N THR A 187 5.46 0.34 1.58
CA THR A 187 6.42 -0.62 1.01
C THR A 187 5.88 -2.04 1.12
N ASP A 188 6.19 -2.88 0.14
CA ASP A 188 5.71 -4.27 0.05
C ASP A 188 6.88 -5.20 -0.30
N THR A 189 7.20 -6.11 0.61
CA THR A 189 8.17 -7.18 0.43
C THR A 189 7.47 -8.53 0.22
N GLY A 190 6.39 -8.78 1.00
CA GLY A 190 5.60 -10.01 0.95
C GLY A 190 4.08 -9.77 1.04
N GLY A 191 3.64 -8.49 1.03
CA GLY A 191 2.22 -8.13 1.19
C GLY A 191 2.01 -6.82 1.94
N SER A 192 3.10 -6.14 2.32
CA SER A 192 3.05 -5.03 3.28
C SER A 192 2.38 -3.72 2.79
N VAL A 193 1.92 -3.64 1.55
CA VAL A 193 0.98 -2.63 1.03
C VAL A 193 -0.43 -3.22 0.96
N ARG A 194 -0.56 -4.43 0.46
CA ARG A 194 -1.82 -5.11 0.16
C ARG A 194 -2.56 -5.56 1.42
N ILE A 195 -1.85 -6.15 2.39
CA ILE A 195 -2.44 -6.57 3.68
C ILE A 195 -3.09 -5.38 4.40
N PRO A 196 -2.37 -4.26 4.70
CA PRO A 196 -3.03 -3.12 5.35
C PRO A 196 -4.09 -2.45 4.47
N ALA A 197 -3.98 -2.50 3.14
CA ALA A 197 -5.05 -2.03 2.25
C ALA A 197 -6.33 -2.84 2.42
N ALA A 198 -6.25 -4.17 2.41
CA ALA A 198 -7.38 -5.07 2.62
C ALA A 198 -8.06 -4.83 3.95
N LEU A 199 -7.28 -4.73 5.04
CA LEU A 199 -7.79 -4.60 6.40
C LEU A 199 -8.33 -3.19 6.73
N ASN A 200 -7.98 -2.16 5.96
CA ASN A 200 -8.49 -0.80 6.15
C ASN A 200 -9.43 -0.33 5.02
N GLY A 201 -9.91 -1.24 4.17
CA GLY A 201 -10.93 -0.97 3.16
C GLY A 201 -10.49 0.01 2.05
N VAL A 202 -9.22 -0.04 1.66
CA VAL A 202 -8.63 0.80 0.63
C VAL A 202 -7.97 -0.04 -0.47
N TYR A 203 -7.65 0.59 -1.59
CA TYR A 203 -6.86 -0.03 -2.66
C TYR A 203 -5.37 0.00 -2.29
N GLY A 204 -4.66 -1.11 -2.53
CA GLY A 204 -3.22 -1.19 -2.35
C GLY A 204 -2.56 -1.86 -3.54
N PHE A 205 -1.64 -1.17 -4.20
CA PHE A 205 -0.95 -1.70 -5.37
C PHE A 205 0.52 -1.98 -5.08
N ARG A 206 0.91 -3.25 -5.30
CA ARG A 206 2.29 -3.69 -5.38
C ARG A 206 2.70 -3.73 -6.86
N PRO A 207 3.58 -2.85 -7.35
CA PRO A 207 4.10 -2.95 -8.72
C PRO A 207 5.05 -4.14 -8.88
N SER A 208 5.30 -4.56 -10.11
CA SER A 208 6.37 -5.51 -10.45
C SER A 208 7.70 -5.03 -9.88
N VAL A 209 8.51 -5.95 -9.36
CA VAL A 209 9.85 -5.62 -8.84
C VAL A 209 10.68 -4.93 -9.93
N GLY A 210 11.30 -3.79 -9.55
CA GLY A 210 12.09 -2.97 -10.47
C GLY A 210 11.30 -1.91 -11.24
N ARG A 211 9.95 -1.91 -11.20
CA ARG A 211 9.12 -0.86 -11.79
C ARG A 211 9.32 0.49 -11.09
N TYR A 212 9.36 0.49 -9.77
CA TYR A 212 9.65 1.67 -8.96
C TYR A 212 11.09 1.64 -8.44
N PRO A 213 11.76 2.81 -8.34
CA PRO A 213 13.09 2.87 -7.76
C PRO A 213 13.06 2.57 -6.26
N GLN A 214 13.99 1.75 -5.78
CA GLN A 214 14.10 1.32 -4.38
C GLN A 214 15.04 2.21 -3.53
N ALA A 215 15.83 3.08 -4.16
CA ALA A 215 16.78 3.92 -3.44
C ALA A 215 16.08 4.82 -2.39
N GLY A 216 16.71 5.00 -1.23
CA GLY A 216 16.17 5.81 -0.14
C GLY A 216 15.07 5.11 0.68
N ILE A 217 14.88 3.81 0.50
CA ILE A 217 13.99 2.98 1.31
C ILE A 217 14.85 2.11 2.22
N VAL A 218 14.53 2.06 3.53
CA VAL A 218 15.16 1.09 4.45
C VAL A 218 14.72 -0.30 4.00
N PRO A 219 15.66 -1.17 3.59
CA PRO A 219 15.32 -2.39 2.87
C PRO A 219 15.04 -3.58 3.79
N ILE A 220 14.34 -4.57 3.23
CA ILE A 220 14.37 -5.96 3.68
C ILE A 220 15.13 -6.81 2.65
N SER A 221 14.75 -6.70 1.37
CA SER A 221 15.21 -7.62 0.32
C SER A 221 15.20 -6.91 -1.04
N HIS A 222 16.37 -6.61 -1.60
CA HIS A 222 16.48 -5.88 -2.88
C HIS A 222 15.83 -6.62 -4.06
N THR A 223 15.67 -7.95 -3.95
CA THR A 223 15.03 -8.74 -5.00
C THR A 223 13.51 -8.85 -4.87
N ARG A 224 12.93 -8.33 -3.76
CA ARG A 224 11.50 -8.44 -3.45
C ARG A 224 10.84 -7.09 -3.16
N ASP A 225 11.58 -6.14 -2.58
CA ASP A 225 11.03 -4.86 -2.12
C ASP A 225 10.52 -4.00 -3.26
N THR A 226 9.41 -3.34 -3.00
CA THR A 226 8.94 -2.23 -3.83
C THR A 226 8.18 -1.21 -2.97
N ALA A 227 8.22 0.05 -3.34
CA ALA A 227 7.21 0.99 -2.86
C ALA A 227 5.87 0.70 -3.53
N GLY A 228 4.76 1.05 -2.88
CA GLY A 228 3.44 0.88 -3.46
C GLY A 228 2.44 1.90 -2.90
N PRO A 229 1.55 2.45 -3.75
CA PRO A 229 0.52 3.38 -3.32
C PRO A 229 -0.65 2.67 -2.63
N LEU A 230 -1.24 3.37 -1.64
CA LEU A 230 -2.53 3.06 -1.04
C LEU A 230 -3.45 4.26 -1.27
N ALA A 231 -4.69 4.02 -1.71
CA ALA A 231 -5.66 5.07 -2.01
C ALA A 231 -7.11 4.58 -1.85
N ARG A 232 -8.07 5.52 -1.87
CA ARG A 232 -9.50 5.18 -1.83
C ARG A 232 -10.13 4.99 -3.21
N SER A 233 -9.37 5.19 -4.30
CA SER A 233 -9.86 4.94 -5.66
C SER A 233 -8.77 4.39 -6.57
N MET A 234 -9.17 3.61 -7.56
CA MET A 234 -8.25 3.13 -8.60
C MET A 234 -7.68 4.26 -9.46
N LYS A 235 -8.43 5.34 -9.66
CA LYS A 235 -7.94 6.53 -10.36
C LYS A 235 -6.73 7.14 -9.65
N ASP A 236 -6.75 7.16 -8.33
CA ASP A 236 -5.62 7.69 -7.53
C ASP A 236 -4.41 6.75 -7.58
N ILE A 237 -4.62 5.43 -7.52
CA ILE A 237 -3.54 4.44 -7.72
C ILE A 237 -2.86 4.65 -9.09
N ILE A 238 -3.67 4.82 -10.15
CA ILE A 238 -3.18 5.05 -11.51
C ILE A 238 -2.45 6.41 -11.64
N LEU A 239 -2.97 7.45 -10.99
CA LEU A 239 -2.34 8.76 -10.95
C LEU A 239 -0.94 8.69 -10.32
N ILE A 240 -0.81 8.04 -9.16
CA ILE A 240 0.46 7.87 -8.47
C ILE A 240 1.43 7.00 -9.27
N ASP A 241 0.97 5.87 -9.83
CA ASP A 241 1.79 5.01 -10.70
C ASP A 241 2.33 5.79 -11.90
N GLY A 242 1.48 6.57 -12.57
CA GLY A 242 1.87 7.41 -13.69
C GLY A 242 2.94 8.45 -13.32
N VAL A 243 2.79 9.12 -12.19
CA VAL A 243 3.77 10.10 -11.68
C VAL A 243 5.10 9.40 -11.33
N ILE A 244 5.07 8.30 -10.58
CA ILE A 244 6.30 7.61 -10.18
C ILE A 244 7.04 7.02 -11.37
N THR A 245 6.35 6.54 -12.39
CA THR A 245 6.97 5.94 -13.58
C THR A 245 7.29 6.95 -14.69
N ASN A 246 6.95 8.23 -14.53
CA ASN A 246 6.96 9.25 -15.60
C ASN A 246 6.13 8.81 -16.82
N GLY A 247 5.06 8.07 -16.56
CA GLY A 247 4.12 7.54 -17.56
C GLY A 247 2.83 8.35 -17.62
N THR A 248 1.82 7.78 -18.27
CA THR A 248 0.48 8.38 -18.31
C THR A 248 -0.21 8.25 -16.96
N THR A 249 -0.80 9.36 -16.48
CA THR A 249 -1.53 9.44 -15.20
C THR A 249 -3.01 9.06 -15.32
N THR A 250 -3.44 8.67 -16.50
CA THR A 250 -4.80 8.19 -16.78
C THR A 250 -4.76 6.86 -17.50
N LEU A 251 -5.81 6.08 -17.34
CA LEU A 251 -5.98 4.77 -17.97
C LEU A 251 -7.47 4.51 -18.20
N GLY A 252 -7.82 3.91 -19.33
CA GLY A 252 -9.17 3.44 -19.58
C GLY A 252 -9.40 2.09 -18.86
N ALA A 253 -10.61 1.87 -18.37
CA ALA A 253 -11.01 0.57 -17.86
C ALA A 253 -11.04 -0.48 -18.98
N LEU A 254 -10.70 -1.73 -18.63
CA LEU A 254 -10.82 -2.84 -19.57
C LEU A 254 -12.30 -3.16 -19.85
N ASN A 255 -12.59 -3.62 -21.06
CA ASN A 255 -13.82 -4.35 -21.32
C ASN A 255 -13.69 -5.74 -20.67
N LEU A 256 -14.55 -6.04 -19.70
CA LEU A 256 -14.50 -7.29 -18.94
C LEU A 256 -14.95 -8.51 -19.77
N SER A 257 -15.66 -8.30 -20.87
CA SER A 257 -16.02 -9.41 -21.78
C SER A 257 -14.76 -10.01 -22.41
N GLY A 258 -14.52 -11.28 -22.09
CA GLY A 258 -13.35 -12.03 -22.58
C GLY A 258 -12.14 -12.00 -21.63
N VAL A 259 -12.17 -11.21 -20.55
CA VAL A 259 -11.18 -11.28 -19.46
C VAL A 259 -11.28 -12.66 -18.79
N ARG A 260 -10.13 -13.24 -18.48
CA ARG A 260 -10.03 -14.56 -17.84
C ARG A 260 -9.28 -14.45 -16.52
N VAL A 261 -9.92 -14.84 -15.43
CA VAL A 261 -9.37 -14.77 -14.08
C VAL A 261 -9.27 -16.17 -13.47
N GLY A 262 -8.07 -16.54 -13.06
CA GLY A 262 -7.80 -17.81 -12.39
C GLY A 262 -8.19 -17.74 -10.90
N ILE A 263 -8.87 -18.77 -10.42
CA ILE A 263 -9.31 -18.91 -9.03
C ILE A 263 -8.57 -20.10 -8.41
N PRO A 264 -7.39 -19.87 -7.80
CA PRO A 264 -6.60 -20.95 -7.22
C PRO A 264 -7.21 -21.45 -5.92
N SER A 265 -7.56 -22.77 -5.88
CA SER A 265 -8.19 -23.40 -4.71
C SER A 265 -7.30 -23.35 -3.47
N ALA A 266 -5.98 -23.46 -3.62
CA ALA A 266 -5.02 -23.38 -2.52
C ALA A 266 -5.01 -22.01 -1.80
N PHE A 267 -5.30 -20.90 -2.53
CA PHE A 267 -5.36 -19.55 -1.97
C PHE A 267 -6.75 -19.18 -1.46
N ASN A 268 -7.80 -19.81 -2.00
CA ASN A 268 -9.19 -19.61 -1.60
C ASN A 268 -9.66 -20.61 -0.53
N GLY A 269 -8.85 -21.60 -0.17
CA GLY A 269 -9.12 -22.55 0.91
C GLY A 269 -8.67 -22.02 2.29
N HIS A 270 -9.22 -22.58 3.39
CA HIS A 270 -8.91 -22.20 4.77
C HIS A 270 -9.03 -20.68 4.98
N VAL A 271 -10.18 -20.15 4.68
CA VAL A 271 -10.54 -18.72 4.75
C VAL A 271 -11.69 -18.55 5.73
N ASP A 272 -11.71 -17.48 6.49
CA ASP A 272 -12.81 -17.10 7.36
C ASP A 272 -14.13 -16.99 6.57
N GLY A 273 -15.26 -17.39 7.18
CA GLY A 273 -16.54 -17.50 6.49
C GLY A 273 -17.07 -16.18 5.94
N GLU A 274 -16.88 -15.06 6.63
CA GLU A 274 -17.30 -13.74 6.15
C GLU A 274 -16.40 -13.25 5.01
N THR A 275 -15.08 -13.51 5.12
CA THR A 275 -14.11 -13.23 4.05
C THR A 275 -14.45 -14.02 2.78
N ASP A 276 -14.69 -15.33 2.90
CA ASP A 276 -15.09 -16.20 1.78
C ASP A 276 -16.38 -15.72 1.11
N ARG A 277 -17.40 -15.38 1.92
CA ARG A 277 -18.69 -14.87 1.43
C ARG A 277 -18.54 -13.58 0.61
N LEU A 278 -17.76 -12.62 1.09
CA LEU A 278 -17.57 -11.32 0.42
C LEU A 278 -16.75 -11.46 -0.86
N VAL A 279 -15.69 -12.28 -0.83
CA VAL A 279 -14.88 -12.54 -2.02
C VAL A 279 -15.70 -13.28 -3.09
N LYS A 280 -16.46 -14.30 -2.72
CA LYS A 280 -17.37 -15.00 -3.66
C LYS A 280 -18.39 -14.06 -4.29
N ALA A 281 -19.00 -13.18 -3.50
CA ALA A 281 -19.96 -12.19 -4.00
C ALA A 281 -19.30 -11.20 -4.99
N ALA A 282 -18.02 -10.85 -4.80
CA ALA A 282 -17.28 -10.04 -5.76
C ALA A 282 -16.96 -10.83 -7.05
N LEU A 283 -16.55 -12.09 -6.94
CA LEU A 283 -16.31 -12.96 -8.09
C LEU A 283 -17.58 -13.21 -8.92
N GLU A 284 -18.73 -13.39 -8.28
CA GLU A 284 -20.03 -13.50 -8.97
C GLU A 284 -20.35 -12.25 -9.80
N LYS A 285 -20.03 -11.05 -9.29
CA LYS A 285 -20.21 -9.81 -10.05
C LYS A 285 -19.26 -9.73 -11.27
N LEU A 286 -18.03 -10.21 -11.14
CA LEU A 286 -17.10 -10.31 -12.26
C LEU A 286 -17.64 -11.26 -13.33
N GLU A 287 -18.11 -12.42 -12.95
CA GLU A 287 -18.71 -13.40 -13.87
C GLU A 287 -19.95 -12.84 -14.57
N ALA A 288 -20.84 -12.17 -13.81
CA ALA A 288 -22.02 -11.50 -14.37
C ALA A 288 -21.65 -10.36 -15.35
N ALA A 289 -20.48 -9.74 -15.19
CA ALA A 289 -19.96 -8.73 -16.12
C ALA A 289 -19.21 -9.32 -17.33
N GLY A 290 -19.16 -10.65 -17.47
CA GLY A 290 -18.59 -11.35 -18.61
C GLY A 290 -17.15 -11.85 -18.44
N VAL A 291 -16.61 -11.80 -17.22
CA VAL A 291 -15.32 -12.42 -16.89
C VAL A 291 -15.46 -13.94 -16.85
N THR A 292 -14.52 -14.65 -17.45
CA THR A 292 -14.44 -16.11 -17.33
C THR A 292 -13.62 -16.48 -16.11
N LEU A 293 -14.23 -17.08 -15.09
CA LEU A 293 -13.55 -17.62 -13.93
C LEU A 293 -13.03 -19.03 -14.22
N VAL A 294 -11.74 -19.26 -13.96
CA VAL A 294 -11.05 -20.54 -14.22
C VAL A 294 -10.55 -21.11 -12.91
N THR A 295 -11.17 -22.18 -12.42
CA THR A 295 -10.69 -22.87 -11.20
C THR A 295 -9.37 -23.59 -11.47
N LEU A 296 -8.40 -23.40 -10.58
CA LEU A 296 -7.05 -23.93 -10.67
C LEU A 296 -6.63 -24.60 -9.36
N ASP A 297 -5.78 -25.60 -9.46
CA ASP A 297 -5.04 -26.11 -8.32
C ASP A 297 -3.59 -25.59 -8.41
N LEU A 298 -3.18 -24.76 -7.44
CA LEU A 298 -1.84 -24.17 -7.34
C LEU A 298 -1.21 -24.45 -5.98
N ALA A 299 -1.46 -25.63 -5.40
CA ALA A 299 -0.85 -26.04 -4.14
C ALA A 299 0.68 -26.12 -4.24
N ASP A 300 1.19 -26.51 -5.41
CA ASP A 300 2.62 -26.55 -5.73
C ASP A 300 3.30 -25.17 -5.63
N ILE A 301 2.59 -24.09 -5.92
CA ILE A 301 3.09 -22.71 -5.73
C ILE A 301 3.26 -22.39 -4.24
N GLN A 302 2.31 -22.78 -3.39
CA GLN A 302 2.41 -22.60 -1.95
C GLN A 302 3.59 -23.39 -1.38
N ASP A 303 3.78 -24.64 -1.81
CA ASP A 303 4.88 -25.51 -1.38
C ASP A 303 6.25 -24.96 -1.78
N LEU A 304 6.38 -24.44 -3.02
CA LEU A 304 7.59 -23.77 -3.48
C LEU A 304 7.84 -22.48 -2.67
N ASN A 305 6.81 -21.68 -2.45
CA ASN A 305 6.92 -20.43 -1.70
C ASN A 305 7.43 -20.67 -0.26
N GLY A 306 6.97 -21.71 0.41
CA GLY A 306 7.41 -22.08 1.73
C GLY A 306 8.92 -22.33 1.83
N GLN A 307 9.56 -22.72 0.73
CA GLN A 307 11.01 -22.97 0.65
C GLN A 307 11.81 -21.74 0.21
N ILE A 308 11.15 -20.69 -0.30
CA ILE A 308 11.78 -19.52 -0.96
C ILE A 308 11.74 -18.29 -0.08
N GLY A 309 10.60 -17.97 0.50
CA GLY A 309 10.30 -16.66 1.07
C GLY A 309 11.26 -16.23 2.19
N PHE A 310 11.36 -17.04 3.25
CA PHE A 310 12.24 -16.74 4.38
C PHE A 310 13.73 -16.77 4.01
N PRO A 311 14.24 -17.80 3.31
CA PRO A 311 15.66 -17.82 2.94
C PRO A 311 16.12 -16.58 2.16
N ILE A 312 15.31 -16.07 1.23
CA ILE A 312 15.66 -14.86 0.49
C ILE A 312 15.63 -13.63 1.42
N ALA A 313 14.50 -13.41 2.11
CA ALA A 313 14.31 -12.21 2.90
C ALA A 313 15.36 -12.09 4.02
N LEU A 314 15.62 -13.16 4.75
CA LEU A 314 16.55 -13.15 5.89
C LEU A 314 18.02 -13.00 5.46
N PHE A 315 18.42 -13.65 4.36
CA PHE A 315 19.79 -13.51 3.86
C PHE A 315 20.04 -12.11 3.29
N GLU A 316 19.13 -11.60 2.46
CA GLU A 316 19.27 -10.30 1.84
C GLU A 316 19.16 -9.17 2.87
N ALA A 317 18.33 -9.30 3.91
CA ALA A 317 18.18 -8.29 4.96
C ALA A 317 19.51 -7.94 5.63
N LYS A 318 20.33 -8.94 5.97
CA LYS A 318 21.66 -8.69 6.55
C LYS A 318 22.53 -7.83 5.66
N GLN A 319 22.57 -8.15 4.38
CA GLN A 319 23.42 -7.46 3.42
C GLN A 319 22.88 -6.08 3.06
N ASP A 320 21.57 -5.99 2.82
CA ASP A 320 20.94 -4.79 2.29
C ASP A 320 20.81 -3.71 3.37
N ILE A 321 20.47 -4.09 4.61
CA ILE A 321 20.47 -3.15 5.75
C ILE A 321 21.90 -2.65 6.00
N SER A 322 22.92 -3.53 6.03
CA SER A 322 24.29 -3.11 6.22
C SER A 322 24.74 -2.11 5.15
N LYS A 323 24.47 -2.39 3.87
CA LYS A 323 24.75 -1.48 2.75
C LYS A 323 23.98 -0.17 2.85
N PHE A 324 22.70 -0.24 3.30
CA PHE A 324 21.87 0.96 3.49
C PHE A 324 22.47 1.87 4.57
N LEU A 325 22.83 1.32 5.73
CA LEU A 325 23.42 2.06 6.85
C LEU A 325 24.73 2.75 6.45
N GLU A 326 25.60 2.05 5.74
CA GLU A 326 26.87 2.60 5.23
C GLU A 326 26.63 3.69 4.18
N LYS A 327 25.84 3.39 3.13
CA LYS A 327 25.59 4.31 2.01
C LYS A 327 24.92 5.62 2.43
N ASN A 328 24.10 5.58 3.47
CA ASN A 328 23.36 6.73 3.97
C ASN A 328 24.03 7.39 5.18
N GLU A 329 25.29 7.02 5.46
CA GLU A 329 26.15 7.63 6.50
C GLU A 329 25.42 7.73 7.86
N THR A 330 24.67 6.69 8.24
CA THR A 330 23.91 6.67 9.49
C THR A 330 24.80 6.62 10.72
N GLY A 331 26.05 6.20 10.57
CA GLY A 331 27.01 5.98 11.66
C GLY A 331 26.77 4.69 12.44
N LEU A 332 25.86 3.83 11.99
CA LEU A 332 25.48 2.58 12.65
C LEU A 332 25.99 1.36 11.86
N THR A 333 26.36 0.30 12.60
CA THR A 333 26.45 -1.06 12.07
C THR A 333 25.11 -1.78 12.21
N ILE A 334 24.94 -2.90 11.51
CA ILE A 334 23.73 -3.73 11.66
C ILE A 334 23.60 -4.30 13.08
N ASP A 335 24.72 -4.63 13.74
CA ASP A 335 24.72 -5.13 15.13
C ASP A 335 24.26 -4.04 16.11
N GLN A 336 24.69 -2.79 15.91
CA GLN A 336 24.24 -1.65 16.71
C GLN A 336 22.75 -1.38 16.49
N LEU A 337 22.27 -1.44 15.23
CA LEU A 337 20.84 -1.32 14.94
C LEU A 337 20.03 -2.44 15.61
N ALA A 338 20.48 -3.69 15.49
CA ALA A 338 19.80 -4.84 16.08
C ALA A 338 19.75 -4.79 17.62
N ALA A 339 20.78 -4.24 18.26
CA ALA A 339 20.82 -4.08 19.72
C ALA A 339 19.69 -3.17 20.25
N GLU A 340 19.22 -2.23 19.45
CA GLU A 340 18.17 -1.27 19.82
C GLU A 340 16.76 -1.68 19.36
N ILE A 341 16.59 -2.81 18.68
CA ILE A 341 15.25 -3.33 18.32
C ILE A 341 14.47 -3.66 19.59
N THR A 342 13.23 -3.18 19.67
CA THR A 342 12.37 -3.31 20.86
C THR A 342 11.15 -4.21 20.63
N SER A 343 10.64 -4.33 19.41
CA SER A 343 9.53 -5.23 19.10
C SER A 343 9.98 -6.68 19.23
N PRO A 344 9.37 -7.50 20.13
CA PRO A 344 9.92 -8.81 20.50
C PRO A 344 10.04 -9.79 19.32
N ASP A 345 9.08 -9.78 18.41
CA ASP A 345 9.06 -10.59 17.19
C ASP A 345 10.18 -10.21 16.24
N VAL A 346 10.39 -8.91 16.02
CA VAL A 346 11.49 -8.38 15.18
C VAL A 346 12.85 -8.68 15.83
N LYS A 347 12.95 -8.46 17.13
CA LYS A 347 14.16 -8.77 17.90
C LYS A 347 14.53 -10.24 17.77
N PHE A 348 13.55 -11.14 17.90
CA PHE A 348 13.76 -12.58 17.73
C PHE A 348 14.32 -12.93 16.35
N VAL A 349 13.76 -12.33 15.28
CA VAL A 349 14.23 -12.54 13.90
C VAL A 349 15.67 -12.07 13.72
N PHE A 350 16.00 -10.88 14.21
CA PHE A 350 17.37 -10.35 14.10
C PHE A 350 18.38 -11.15 14.90
N ASP A 351 18.10 -11.45 16.17
CA ASP A 351 19.03 -12.13 17.07
C ASP A 351 19.29 -13.58 16.66
N ASN A 352 18.28 -14.27 16.10
CA ASN A 352 18.40 -15.71 15.83
C ASN A 352 18.57 -16.02 14.34
N MET A 353 17.80 -15.35 13.45
CA MET A 353 17.65 -15.75 12.05
C MET A 353 18.46 -14.90 11.07
N ILE A 354 18.85 -13.67 11.44
CA ILE A 354 19.65 -12.77 10.59
C ILE A 354 21.11 -12.73 11.05
N LEU A 355 21.36 -12.55 12.36
CA LEU A 355 22.70 -12.40 12.94
C LEU A 355 23.16 -13.62 13.75
N GLY A 356 22.23 -14.47 14.22
CA GLY A 356 22.49 -15.61 15.07
C GLY A 356 22.72 -16.91 14.30
N ASP A 357 22.69 -18.02 15.07
CA ASP A 357 23.04 -19.36 14.58
C ASP A 357 22.07 -19.95 13.54
N GLN A 358 20.86 -19.39 13.43
CA GLN A 358 19.87 -19.79 12.43
C GLN A 358 19.97 -18.96 11.13
N ALA A 359 21.00 -18.13 11.00
CA ALA A 359 21.19 -17.32 9.80
C ALA A 359 21.32 -18.20 8.55
N VAL A 360 20.69 -17.80 7.47
CA VAL A 360 20.68 -18.55 6.22
C VAL A 360 22.09 -18.60 5.63
N PRO A 361 22.68 -19.77 5.41
CA PRO A 361 23.98 -19.87 4.75
C PRO A 361 23.94 -19.41 3.30
N GLU A 362 25.00 -18.78 2.80
CA GLU A 362 25.08 -18.29 1.41
C GLU A 362 24.82 -19.40 0.38
N VAL A 363 25.29 -20.61 0.62
CA VAL A 363 25.05 -21.76 -0.27
C VAL A 363 23.55 -22.08 -0.40
N ALA A 364 22.80 -22.01 0.70
CA ALA A 364 21.36 -22.23 0.70
C ALA A 364 20.63 -21.09 -0.03
N TYR A 365 20.99 -19.83 0.24
CA TYR A 365 20.45 -18.68 -0.49
C TYR A 365 20.71 -18.79 -2.00
N ARG A 366 21.95 -19.11 -2.43
CA ARG A 366 22.30 -19.29 -3.84
C ARG A 366 21.50 -20.41 -4.50
N SER A 367 21.27 -21.54 -3.82
CA SER A 367 20.40 -22.61 -4.33
C SER A 367 18.97 -22.14 -4.51
N VAL A 368 18.42 -21.40 -3.56
CA VAL A 368 17.08 -20.82 -3.68
C VAL A 368 16.98 -19.86 -4.86
N MET A 369 17.95 -18.96 -5.02
CA MET A 369 17.94 -17.94 -6.07
C MET A 369 18.18 -18.52 -7.47
N ASN A 370 19.00 -19.57 -7.60
CA ASN A 370 19.37 -20.15 -8.90
C ASN A 370 18.43 -21.27 -9.34
N ASP A 371 17.76 -21.96 -8.39
CA ASP A 371 16.96 -23.14 -8.68
C ASP A 371 15.47 -22.97 -8.34
N LEU A 372 15.13 -22.63 -7.09
CA LEU A 372 13.73 -22.66 -6.62
C LEU A 372 12.94 -21.44 -7.10
N ARG A 373 13.52 -20.23 -6.96
CA ARG A 373 12.85 -19.01 -7.40
C ARG A 373 12.56 -18.98 -8.91
N PRO A 374 13.51 -19.35 -9.79
CA PRO A 374 13.21 -19.51 -11.23
C PRO A 374 12.10 -20.52 -11.52
N LYS A 375 12.02 -21.63 -10.75
CA LYS A 375 10.92 -22.59 -10.88
C LYS A 375 9.57 -21.98 -10.50
N LEU A 376 9.52 -21.19 -9.41
CA LEU A 376 8.31 -20.48 -9.02
C LEU A 376 7.89 -19.49 -10.12
N GLN A 377 8.82 -18.72 -10.65
CA GLN A 377 8.57 -17.75 -11.72
C GLN A 377 8.09 -18.44 -13.01
N ALA A 378 8.74 -19.54 -13.41
CA ALA A 378 8.32 -20.33 -14.56
C ALA A 378 6.92 -20.91 -14.37
N ARG A 379 6.62 -21.45 -13.19
CA ARG A 379 5.30 -22.00 -12.87
C ARG A 379 4.19 -20.97 -12.98
N TYR A 380 4.38 -19.76 -12.47
CA TYR A 380 3.43 -18.67 -12.68
C TYR A 380 3.27 -18.32 -14.15
N ALA A 381 4.37 -18.20 -14.91
CA ALA A 381 4.34 -17.89 -16.33
C ALA A 381 3.57 -18.97 -17.13
N GLU A 382 3.78 -20.25 -16.84
CA GLU A 382 3.02 -21.38 -17.41
C GLU A 382 1.53 -21.26 -17.11
N VAL A 383 1.15 -21.04 -15.84
CA VAL A 383 -0.26 -20.91 -15.44
C VAL A 383 -0.96 -19.80 -16.20
N PHE A 384 -0.34 -18.62 -16.28
CA PHE A 384 -0.90 -17.50 -17.02
C PHE A 384 -1.03 -17.79 -18.52
N ALA A 385 -0.02 -18.42 -19.12
CA ALA A 385 -0.01 -18.72 -20.56
C ALA A 385 -1.00 -19.84 -20.94
N ASP A 386 -0.96 -20.97 -20.24
CA ASP A 386 -1.75 -22.17 -20.57
C ASP A 386 -3.25 -21.91 -20.43
N HIS A 387 -3.65 -21.12 -19.43
CA HIS A 387 -5.03 -20.78 -19.19
C HIS A 387 -5.43 -19.41 -19.80
N ARG A 388 -4.50 -18.68 -20.42
CA ARG A 388 -4.68 -17.33 -20.99
C ARG A 388 -5.31 -16.39 -19.97
N LEU A 389 -4.72 -16.30 -18.77
CA LEU A 389 -5.24 -15.51 -17.67
C LEU A 389 -4.75 -14.06 -17.73
N ASP A 390 -5.65 -13.15 -17.45
CA ASP A 390 -5.35 -11.73 -17.22
C ASP A 390 -4.89 -11.48 -15.78
N ALA A 391 -5.43 -12.26 -14.81
CA ALA A 391 -5.05 -12.23 -13.42
C ALA A 391 -5.39 -13.54 -12.68
N LEU A 392 -4.81 -13.73 -11.50
CA LEU A 392 -5.31 -14.63 -10.46
C LEU A 392 -6.11 -13.83 -9.45
N ALA A 393 -7.18 -14.42 -8.86
CA ALA A 393 -7.99 -13.76 -7.84
C ALA A 393 -8.20 -14.65 -6.61
N PHE A 394 -8.04 -14.05 -5.43
CA PHE A 394 -8.18 -14.71 -4.14
C PHE A 394 -8.31 -13.68 -3.00
N PRO A 395 -8.73 -14.06 -1.78
CA PRO A 395 -8.72 -13.14 -0.64
C PRO A 395 -7.30 -12.60 -0.39
N THR A 396 -7.14 -11.30 -0.24
CA THR A 396 -5.82 -10.71 0.10
C THR A 396 -5.30 -11.29 1.42
N THR A 397 -6.18 -11.35 2.43
CA THR A 397 -5.91 -12.03 3.71
C THR A 397 -6.98 -13.09 3.98
N PRO A 398 -6.64 -14.24 4.62
CA PRO A 398 -7.60 -15.28 4.91
C PRO A 398 -8.70 -14.90 5.91
N LEU A 399 -8.49 -13.84 6.70
CA LEU A 399 -9.40 -13.37 7.72
C LEU A 399 -9.31 -11.85 7.86
N PRO A 400 -10.36 -11.19 8.39
CA PRO A 400 -10.37 -9.76 8.66
C PRO A 400 -9.43 -9.38 9.82
N ALA A 401 -9.31 -8.07 10.11
CA ALA A 401 -8.47 -7.55 11.18
C ALA A 401 -8.78 -8.23 12.53
N GLN A 402 -7.73 -8.63 13.26
CA GLN A 402 -7.81 -9.32 14.54
C GLN A 402 -7.48 -8.36 15.70
N PRO A 403 -7.83 -8.69 16.95
CA PRO A 403 -7.52 -7.84 18.10
C PRO A 403 -6.04 -7.47 18.18
N ILE A 404 -5.72 -6.24 18.58
CA ILE A 404 -4.34 -5.81 18.85
C ILE A 404 -3.76 -6.67 19.97
N SER A 405 -4.50 -6.83 21.07
CA SER A 405 -4.03 -7.63 22.21
C SER A 405 -4.19 -9.12 21.95
N GLY A 406 -3.11 -9.87 22.08
CA GLY A 406 -3.10 -11.34 22.02
C GLY A 406 -3.00 -11.95 20.64
N SER A 407 -2.90 -11.12 19.57
CA SER A 407 -2.79 -11.61 18.18
C SER A 407 -1.40 -11.48 17.58
N ASP A 408 -0.38 -11.17 18.37
CA ASP A 408 0.97 -10.98 17.85
C ASP A 408 1.57 -12.28 17.30
N LEU A 409 1.35 -13.40 17.98
CA LEU A 409 1.92 -14.70 17.60
C LEU A 409 0.90 -15.63 16.95
N GLU A 410 -0.33 -15.67 17.46
CA GLU A 410 -1.38 -16.60 17.05
C GLU A 410 -2.73 -15.88 16.91
N VAL A 411 -3.50 -16.32 15.92
CA VAL A 411 -4.91 -15.94 15.72
C VAL A 411 -5.78 -17.18 15.59
N GLU A 412 -7.08 -17.03 15.76
CA GLU A 412 -8.02 -18.11 15.50
C GLU A 412 -8.51 -18.09 14.07
N LEU A 413 -8.40 -19.21 13.36
CA LEU A 413 -8.96 -19.39 12.01
C LEU A 413 -9.68 -20.75 11.97
N LEU A 414 -10.99 -20.72 11.67
CA LEU A 414 -11.84 -21.92 11.59
C LEU A 414 -11.78 -22.80 12.85
N GLY A 415 -11.70 -22.22 14.04
CA GLY A 415 -11.65 -22.91 15.32
C GLY A 415 -10.29 -23.46 15.70
N ALA A 416 -9.24 -23.18 14.92
CA ALA A 416 -7.87 -23.57 15.24
C ALA A 416 -6.98 -22.34 15.47
N LYS A 417 -6.05 -22.44 16.43
CA LYS A 417 -4.98 -21.46 16.59
C LYS A 417 -3.93 -21.65 15.50
N VAL A 418 -3.64 -20.57 14.76
CA VAL A 418 -2.67 -20.56 13.67
C VAL A 418 -1.70 -19.38 13.84
N PRO A 419 -0.44 -19.51 13.36
CA PRO A 419 0.54 -18.44 13.46
C PRO A 419 0.09 -17.20 12.70
N THR A 420 0.07 -16.04 13.36
CA THR A 420 -0.43 -14.76 12.78
C THR A 420 0.31 -14.35 11.53
N PHE A 421 1.65 -14.30 11.61
CA PHE A 421 2.46 -13.85 10.48
C PHE A 421 2.23 -14.70 9.23
N GLN A 422 2.38 -16.02 9.35
CA GLN A 422 2.24 -16.96 8.23
C GLN A 422 0.82 -16.93 7.64
N THR A 423 -0.18 -16.79 8.51
CA THR A 423 -1.58 -16.75 8.08
C THR A 423 -1.89 -15.52 7.23
N PHE A 424 -1.51 -14.33 7.70
CA PHE A 424 -1.84 -13.09 6.98
C PHE A 424 -1.01 -12.88 5.70
N ILE A 425 0.23 -13.40 5.63
CA ILE A 425 1.10 -13.26 4.46
C ILE A 425 0.90 -14.37 3.41
N ARG A 426 0.21 -15.45 3.76
CA ARG A 426 0.09 -16.70 2.97
C ARG A 426 -0.25 -16.46 1.50
N ASN A 427 -1.20 -15.58 1.23
CA ASN A 427 -1.72 -15.36 -0.11
C ASN A 427 -0.92 -14.33 -0.91
N THR A 428 -0.31 -13.36 -0.25
CA THR A 428 0.42 -12.26 -0.92
C THR A 428 1.90 -12.55 -1.17
N ASP A 429 2.51 -13.44 -0.37
CA ASP A 429 3.96 -13.72 -0.42
C ASP A 429 4.40 -14.47 -1.70
N PRO A 430 3.64 -15.45 -2.23
CA PRO A 430 4.07 -16.19 -3.43
C PRO A 430 4.25 -15.30 -4.66
N GLY A 431 3.29 -14.40 -4.95
CA GLY A 431 3.41 -13.41 -6.02
C GLY A 431 4.57 -12.44 -5.80
N SER A 432 4.82 -12.06 -4.53
CA SER A 432 5.96 -11.20 -4.16
C SER A 432 7.30 -11.89 -4.45
N ASN A 433 7.45 -13.18 -4.10
CA ASN A 433 8.66 -13.97 -4.37
C ASN A 433 8.89 -14.17 -5.86
N ALA A 434 7.83 -14.30 -6.65
CA ALA A 434 7.91 -14.36 -8.10
C ALA A 434 8.20 -12.98 -8.74
N GLY A 435 8.00 -11.87 -8.02
CA GLY A 435 8.19 -10.51 -8.51
C GLY A 435 7.01 -9.93 -9.29
N LEU A 436 5.83 -10.53 -9.12
CA LEU A 436 4.60 -10.15 -9.83
C LEU A 436 4.01 -8.83 -9.30
N PRO A 437 3.23 -8.11 -10.14
CA PRO A 437 2.37 -7.05 -9.67
C PRO A 437 1.14 -7.63 -8.98
N GLY A 438 0.71 -7.02 -7.87
CA GLY A 438 -0.46 -7.40 -7.10
C GLY A 438 -1.30 -6.18 -6.72
N LEU A 439 -2.61 -6.35 -6.66
CA LEU A 439 -3.56 -5.30 -6.37
C LEU A 439 -4.62 -5.81 -5.39
N SER A 440 -4.67 -5.24 -4.19
CA SER A 440 -5.76 -5.48 -3.24
C SER A 440 -6.89 -4.49 -3.49
N ILE A 441 -8.11 -4.99 -3.65
CA ILE A 441 -9.34 -4.24 -3.93
C ILE A 441 -10.33 -4.48 -2.79
N PRO A 442 -10.88 -3.45 -2.13
CA PRO A 442 -11.89 -3.63 -1.09
C PRO A 442 -13.19 -4.17 -1.68
N VAL A 443 -13.74 -5.25 -1.10
CA VAL A 443 -14.97 -5.92 -1.60
C VAL A 443 -16.17 -5.80 -0.67
N GLY A 444 -16.02 -5.16 0.48
CA GLY A 444 -17.10 -4.91 1.42
C GLY A 444 -16.65 -5.03 2.87
N LEU A 445 -17.66 -4.97 3.75
CA LEU A 445 -17.48 -5.12 5.20
C LEU A 445 -18.13 -6.42 5.68
N THR A 446 -17.50 -7.07 6.66
CA THR A 446 -18.11 -8.19 7.41
C THR A 446 -19.33 -7.73 8.20
N SER A 447 -20.08 -8.66 8.80
CA SER A 447 -21.17 -8.33 9.73
C SER A 447 -20.74 -7.47 10.92
N ASP A 448 -19.46 -7.61 11.32
CA ASP A 448 -18.83 -6.81 12.39
C ASP A 448 -18.26 -5.48 11.90
N GLY A 449 -18.47 -5.13 10.63
CA GLY A 449 -18.02 -3.86 10.04
C GLY A 449 -16.54 -3.81 9.66
N LEU A 450 -15.86 -4.96 9.58
CA LEU A 450 -14.42 -5.03 9.23
C LEU A 450 -14.23 -5.20 7.71
N PRO A 451 -13.32 -4.45 7.08
CA PRO A 451 -13.06 -4.56 5.65
C PRO A 451 -12.45 -5.90 5.23
N VAL A 452 -12.76 -6.31 4.00
CA VAL A 452 -12.18 -7.46 3.31
C VAL A 452 -11.64 -7.04 1.94
N GLY A 453 -10.48 -7.57 1.55
CA GLY A 453 -9.84 -7.32 0.26
C GLY A 453 -9.83 -8.55 -0.65
N LEU A 454 -10.09 -8.32 -1.94
CA LEU A 454 -9.82 -9.24 -3.05
C LEU A 454 -8.45 -8.90 -3.64
N GLU A 455 -7.55 -9.85 -3.68
CA GLU A 455 -6.28 -9.74 -4.39
C GLU A 455 -6.45 -10.08 -5.86
N LEU A 456 -5.78 -9.31 -6.71
CA LEU A 456 -5.54 -9.64 -8.12
C LEU A 456 -4.02 -9.65 -8.36
N ASP A 457 -3.44 -10.81 -8.65
CA ASP A 457 -2.05 -10.91 -9.10
C ASP A 457 -2.01 -11.01 -10.63
N GLY A 458 -1.26 -10.12 -11.29
CA GLY A 458 -1.08 -10.12 -12.74
C GLY A 458 0.17 -10.86 -13.20
N PRO A 459 0.28 -11.20 -14.49
CA PRO A 459 1.54 -11.66 -15.08
C PRO A 459 2.70 -10.69 -14.82
N ALA A 460 3.92 -11.19 -14.80
CA ALA A 460 5.11 -10.35 -14.61
C ALA A 460 5.10 -9.18 -15.60
N PHE A 461 5.34 -7.96 -15.09
CA PHE A 461 5.37 -6.70 -15.86
C PHE A 461 4.06 -6.31 -16.56
N SER A 462 2.93 -6.92 -16.19
CA SER A 462 1.61 -6.54 -16.69
C SER A 462 0.94 -5.39 -15.90
N ASP A 463 1.70 -4.61 -15.15
CA ASP A 463 1.22 -3.57 -14.23
C ASP A 463 0.09 -2.70 -14.78
N ARG A 464 0.26 -2.16 -15.99
CA ARG A 464 -0.74 -1.26 -16.60
C ARG A 464 -2.03 -2.01 -16.98
N HIS A 465 -1.92 -3.27 -17.37
CA HIS A 465 -3.07 -4.13 -17.65
C HIS A 465 -3.82 -4.46 -16.35
N LEU A 466 -3.10 -4.83 -15.28
CA LEU A 466 -3.68 -5.08 -13.96
C LEU A 466 -4.39 -3.84 -13.39
N LEU A 467 -3.81 -2.65 -13.55
CA LEU A 467 -4.44 -1.40 -13.13
C LEU A 467 -5.72 -1.10 -13.94
N ALA A 468 -5.73 -1.37 -15.25
CA ALA A 468 -6.91 -1.21 -16.08
C ALA A 468 -8.02 -2.21 -15.72
N LEU A 469 -7.65 -3.46 -15.37
CA LEU A 469 -8.57 -4.46 -14.84
C LEU A 469 -9.12 -4.00 -13.48
N GLY A 470 -8.27 -3.54 -12.56
CA GLY A 470 -8.68 -3.01 -11.27
C GLY A 470 -9.68 -1.85 -11.38
N LEU A 471 -9.48 -0.93 -12.34
CA LEU A 471 -10.42 0.15 -12.62
C LEU A 471 -11.78 -0.35 -13.12
N ALA A 472 -11.80 -1.42 -13.93
CA ALA A 472 -13.04 -2.05 -14.37
C ALA A 472 -13.76 -2.79 -13.23
N VAL A 473 -12.99 -3.45 -12.36
CA VAL A 473 -13.53 -4.14 -11.16
C VAL A 473 -14.11 -3.14 -10.17
N GLU A 474 -13.43 -2.01 -9.91
CA GLU A 474 -13.95 -0.93 -9.05
C GLU A 474 -15.36 -0.49 -9.46
N ALA A 475 -15.61 -0.37 -10.76
CA ALA A 475 -16.91 0.07 -11.29
C ALA A 475 -18.08 -0.91 -11.00
N LEU A 476 -17.79 -2.17 -10.68
CA LEU A 476 -18.78 -3.21 -10.33
C LEU A 476 -19.07 -3.28 -8.84
N LEU A 477 -18.17 -2.78 -8.01
CA LEU A 477 -18.23 -2.91 -6.56
C LEU A 477 -18.84 -1.66 -5.92
N PRO A 478 -19.59 -1.79 -4.83
CA PRO A 478 -20.02 -0.63 -4.08
C PRO A 478 -18.80 0.07 -3.44
N PRO A 479 -18.81 1.40 -3.33
CA PRO A 479 -17.76 2.09 -2.61
C PRO A 479 -17.72 1.64 -1.15
N THR A 480 -16.51 1.50 -0.59
CA THR A 480 -16.36 1.18 0.83
C THR A 480 -16.89 2.34 1.68
N PRO A 481 -17.83 2.09 2.61
CA PRO A 481 -18.31 3.12 3.51
C PRO A 481 -17.18 3.75 4.33
N ALA A 482 -17.36 4.99 4.80
CA ALA A 482 -16.43 5.58 5.76
C ALA A 482 -16.48 4.83 7.11
N PRO A 483 -15.36 4.73 7.85
CA PRO A 483 -15.34 4.21 9.21
C PRO A 483 -16.03 5.12 10.21
#